data_90ebef5ff123604e3a7380ad7362a6bf
#
_entry.id   90ebef5ff123604e3a7380ad7362a6bf
#
_cell.length_a   1.000
_cell.length_b   1.000
_cell.length_c   1.000
_cell.angle_alpha   90.00
_cell.angle_beta   90.00
_cell.angle_gamma   90.00
#
_symmetry.space_group_name_H-M   'P 1'
#
loop_
_entity.id
_entity.type
_entity.pdbx_description
1 polymer ?
#
loop_
_entity_poly.entity_id
_entity_poly.type
_entity_poly.pdbx_seq_one_letter_code
_entity_poly.pdbx_strand_id
1 'polypeptide(L)'
;MFEWIFSAEAWLALATLTALEIVLGIDNIIFITILVGRLPENKRTFARRMGLILAMLTRLALLFSIAWVVTLKEPWFTIFAQEISGKDIIMIGGGLFLIAKATHEIHMSLVGTEEIRTVGKVMSLSKILLEISLLDIIFSLDSVITAVGLAQYISIMAIAIVISVIIMMFAAESIGKFVDTHPTIKMLALSFLIMVGFTLIAEGFDVHVPKGYIYFAMLFSVGVEMLNLRVRKKQAALVLHKKM
;
A
#
# COMPACT_ATOMS: atom_id res chain seq x y z
N MET A 1 10.16 27.25 15.53
CA MET A 1 9.75 26.26 14.51
C MET A 1 10.65 25.01 14.49
N PHE A 2 11.92 25.12 14.89
CA PHE A 2 12.89 23.98 14.90
C PHE A 2 13.42 23.63 16.30
N GLU A 3 12.69 24.02 17.36
CA GLU A 3 13.07 23.71 18.74
C GLU A 3 13.10 22.20 19.04
N TRP A 4 12.31 21.42 18.29
CA TRP A 4 12.24 19.97 18.39
C TRP A 4 13.57 19.26 18.02
N ILE A 5 14.49 19.92 17.26
CA ILE A 5 15.78 19.32 16.86
C ILE A 5 16.64 18.96 18.10
N PHE A 6 16.45 19.66 19.19
CA PHE A 6 17.19 19.42 20.44
C PHE A 6 16.49 18.46 21.40
N SER A 7 15.30 17.94 21.04
CA SER A 7 14.56 17.00 21.86
C SER A 7 14.82 15.56 21.41
N ALA A 8 15.28 14.71 22.34
CA ALA A 8 15.44 13.27 22.09
C ALA A 8 14.09 12.58 21.76
N GLU A 9 13.00 13.05 22.36
CA GLU A 9 11.65 12.54 22.10
C GLU A 9 11.22 12.80 20.65
N ALA A 10 11.57 13.95 20.09
CA ALA A 10 11.27 14.30 18.71
C ALA A 10 12.02 13.42 17.70
N TRP A 11 13.28 13.08 17.97
CA TRP A 11 14.03 12.14 17.14
C TRP A 11 13.49 10.72 17.23
N LEU A 12 13.06 10.29 18.42
CA LEU A 12 12.40 9.00 18.60
C LEU A 12 11.07 8.95 17.84
N ALA A 13 10.27 10.02 17.93
CA ALA A 13 9.03 10.15 17.19
C ALA A 13 9.28 10.12 15.67
N LEU A 14 10.28 10.86 15.17
CA LEU A 14 10.67 10.87 13.75
C LEU A 14 11.07 9.47 13.27
N ALA A 15 11.92 8.78 14.03
CA ALA A 15 12.36 7.42 13.69
C ALA A 15 11.18 6.43 13.68
N THR A 16 10.32 6.48 14.69
CA THR A 16 9.14 5.62 14.80
C THR A 16 8.15 5.88 13.67
N LEU A 17 7.82 7.14 13.40
CA LEU A 17 6.92 7.51 12.30
C LEU A 17 7.50 7.12 10.95
N THR A 18 8.79 7.36 10.73
CA THR A 18 9.46 6.95 9.48
C THR A 18 9.41 5.43 9.30
N ALA A 19 9.67 4.66 10.36
CA ALA A 19 9.58 3.20 10.32
C ALA A 19 8.15 2.72 10.04
N LEU A 20 7.15 3.32 10.69
CA LEU A 20 5.74 3.03 10.42
C LEU A 20 5.35 3.36 8.97
N GLU A 21 5.76 4.53 8.46
CA GLU A 21 5.49 4.92 7.08
C GLU A 21 6.15 3.98 6.06
N ILE A 22 7.36 3.47 6.34
CA ILE A 22 8.03 2.48 5.49
C ILE A 22 7.26 1.16 5.51
N VAL A 23 6.88 0.67 6.68
CA VAL A 23 6.11 -0.59 6.82
C VAL A 23 4.78 -0.49 6.09
N LEU A 24 4.03 0.60 6.29
CA LEU A 24 2.78 0.89 5.58
C LEU A 24 2.98 1.11 4.08
N GLY A 25 4.17 1.59 3.68
CA GLY A 25 4.50 1.90 2.30
C GLY A 25 4.95 0.69 1.48
N ILE A 26 5.30 -0.44 2.09
CA ILE A 26 5.69 -1.66 1.37
C ILE A 26 4.54 -2.16 0.50
N ASP A 27 3.33 -2.18 1.02
CA ASP A 27 2.13 -2.59 0.28
C ASP A 27 1.87 -1.67 -0.91
N ASN A 28 2.07 -0.37 -0.72
CA ASN A 28 1.97 0.62 -1.80
C ASN A 28 3.01 0.36 -2.90
N ILE A 29 4.27 0.03 -2.56
CA ILE A 29 5.29 -0.31 -3.56
C ILE A 29 4.88 -1.54 -4.36
N ILE A 30 4.42 -2.60 -3.68
CA ILE A 30 4.01 -3.84 -4.33
C ILE A 30 2.82 -3.57 -5.26
N PHE A 31 1.83 -2.81 -4.79
CA PHE A 31 0.66 -2.46 -5.57
C PHE A 31 1.00 -1.57 -6.77
N ILE A 32 1.81 -0.53 -6.58
CA ILE A 32 2.33 0.31 -7.67
C ILE A 32 3.04 -0.57 -8.71
N THR A 33 3.83 -1.55 -8.27
CA THR A 33 4.54 -2.48 -9.15
C THR A 33 3.56 -3.31 -9.99
N ILE A 34 2.50 -3.84 -9.38
CA ILE A 34 1.47 -4.63 -10.08
C ILE A 34 0.77 -3.78 -11.14
N LEU A 35 0.36 -2.56 -10.81
CA LEU A 35 -0.31 -1.65 -11.75
C LEU A 35 0.62 -1.23 -12.90
N VAL A 36 1.85 -0.86 -12.56
CA VAL A 36 2.88 -0.42 -13.52
C VAL A 36 3.32 -1.57 -14.43
N GLY A 37 3.26 -2.82 -13.96
CA GLY A 37 3.54 -4.02 -14.74
C GLY A 37 2.69 -4.14 -16.02
N ARG A 38 1.55 -3.45 -16.09
CA ARG A 38 0.68 -3.37 -17.28
C ARG A 38 1.19 -2.39 -18.36
N LEU A 39 2.20 -1.58 -18.01
CA LEU A 39 2.85 -0.68 -18.96
C LEU A 39 3.99 -1.39 -19.71
N PRO A 40 4.35 -0.89 -20.90
CA PRO A 40 5.57 -1.29 -21.59
C PRO A 40 6.80 -1.10 -20.67
N GLU A 41 7.77 -2.00 -20.79
CA GLU A 41 8.94 -2.05 -19.88
C GLU A 41 9.69 -0.71 -19.77
N ASN A 42 9.85 -0.01 -20.90
CA ASN A 42 10.53 1.28 -20.96
C ASN A 42 9.84 2.40 -20.15
N LYS A 43 8.55 2.24 -19.79
CA LYS A 43 7.78 3.21 -19.01
C LYS A 43 7.63 2.82 -17.54
N ARG A 44 7.93 1.57 -17.16
CA ARG A 44 7.67 1.05 -15.81
C ARG A 44 8.45 1.79 -14.74
N THR A 45 9.75 1.99 -14.91
CA THR A 45 10.60 2.67 -13.92
C THR A 45 10.15 4.12 -13.72
N PHE A 46 9.84 4.82 -14.82
CA PHE A 46 9.33 6.18 -14.75
C PHE A 46 7.97 6.24 -14.03
N ALA A 47 7.03 5.38 -14.43
CA ALA A 47 5.69 5.33 -13.83
C ALA A 47 5.73 5.00 -12.32
N ARG A 48 6.62 4.08 -11.91
CA ARG A 48 6.82 3.72 -10.49
C ARG A 48 7.32 4.91 -9.68
N ARG A 49 8.34 5.63 -10.18
CA ARG A 49 8.87 6.82 -9.50
C ARG A 49 7.83 7.94 -9.42
N MET A 50 7.12 8.21 -10.52
CA MET A 50 6.04 9.19 -10.55
C MET A 50 4.89 8.83 -9.61
N GLY A 51 4.53 7.54 -9.55
CA GLY A 51 3.51 7.04 -8.61
C GLY A 51 3.90 7.29 -7.15
N LEU A 52 5.15 7.01 -6.77
CA LEU A 52 5.63 7.27 -5.40
C LEU A 52 5.70 8.77 -5.07
N ILE A 53 6.13 9.61 -6.03
CA ILE A 53 6.13 11.07 -5.84
C ILE A 53 4.71 11.58 -5.67
N LEU A 54 3.78 11.11 -6.49
CA LEU A 54 2.39 11.50 -6.41
C LEU A 54 1.75 11.05 -5.09
N ALA A 55 2.05 9.83 -4.64
CA ALA A 55 1.66 9.32 -3.32
C ALA A 55 2.22 10.20 -2.18
N MET A 56 3.47 10.64 -2.27
CA MET A 56 4.04 11.58 -1.30
C MET A 56 3.27 12.90 -1.27
N LEU A 57 2.98 13.46 -2.45
CA LEU A 57 2.27 14.74 -2.55
C LEU A 57 0.84 14.65 -2.01
N THR A 58 0.12 13.55 -2.29
CA THR A 58 -1.23 13.32 -1.74
C THR A 58 -1.21 13.17 -0.22
N ARG A 59 -0.23 12.47 0.36
CA ARG A 59 -0.05 12.37 1.82
C ARG A 59 0.28 13.69 2.47
N LEU A 60 1.19 14.46 1.90
CA LEU A 60 1.51 15.80 2.40
C LEU A 60 0.29 16.74 2.30
N ALA A 61 -0.46 16.67 1.20
CA ALA A 61 -1.69 17.46 1.05
C ALA A 61 -2.74 17.08 2.11
N LEU A 62 -2.94 15.79 2.38
CA LEU A 62 -3.82 15.32 3.45
C LEU A 62 -3.33 15.78 4.83
N LEU A 63 -2.03 15.68 5.10
CA LEU A 63 -1.44 16.13 6.36
C LEU A 63 -1.64 17.63 6.57
N PHE A 64 -1.37 18.46 5.56
CA PHE A 64 -1.56 19.92 5.67
C PHE A 64 -3.04 20.33 5.70
N SER A 65 -3.93 19.50 5.17
CA SER A 65 -5.39 19.70 5.26
C SER A 65 -6.00 19.05 6.50
N ILE A 66 -5.20 18.75 7.52
CA ILE A 66 -5.64 17.98 8.70
C ILE A 66 -6.85 18.59 9.40
N ALA A 67 -6.97 19.92 9.46
CA ALA A 67 -8.13 20.57 10.03
C ALA A 67 -9.42 20.17 9.32
N TRP A 68 -9.38 20.01 7.99
CA TRP A 68 -10.51 19.51 7.20
C TRP A 68 -10.69 17.99 7.37
N VAL A 69 -9.60 17.22 7.38
CA VAL A 69 -9.66 15.77 7.56
C VAL A 69 -10.29 15.38 8.90
N VAL A 70 -10.04 16.15 9.96
CA VAL A 70 -10.68 15.92 11.27
C VAL A 70 -12.19 16.13 11.22
N THR A 71 -12.70 17.07 10.41
CA THR A 71 -14.13 17.28 10.25
C THR A 71 -14.84 16.10 9.58
N LEU A 72 -14.12 15.26 8.85
CA LEU A 72 -14.67 14.04 8.26
C LEU A 72 -15.07 12.98 9.29
N LYS A 73 -14.63 13.12 10.54
CA LYS A 73 -15.03 12.24 11.66
C LYS A 73 -16.40 12.60 12.24
N GLU A 74 -16.89 13.82 11.97
CA GLU A 74 -18.21 14.24 12.45
C GLU A 74 -19.29 13.44 11.72
N PRO A 75 -20.28 12.91 12.45
CA PRO A 75 -21.36 12.15 11.84
C PRO A 75 -22.23 13.05 10.95
N TRP A 76 -22.49 12.63 9.72
CA TRP A 76 -23.36 13.34 8.78
C TRP A 76 -24.81 12.89 8.90
N PHE A 77 -25.03 11.61 9.19
CA PHE A 77 -26.37 11.01 9.36
C PHE A 77 -26.27 9.71 10.16
N THR A 78 -27.40 9.26 10.68
CA THR A 78 -27.52 8.00 11.43
C THR A 78 -28.39 7.01 10.67
N ILE A 79 -27.86 5.80 10.42
CA ILE A 79 -28.61 4.69 9.80
C ILE A 79 -28.56 3.48 10.75
N PHE A 80 -29.71 2.89 11.05
CA PHE A 80 -29.83 1.73 11.96
C PHE A 80 -29.15 1.91 13.32
N ALA A 81 -29.26 3.11 13.90
CA ALA A 81 -28.61 3.51 15.16
C ALA A 81 -27.07 3.59 15.10
N GLN A 82 -26.48 3.57 13.90
CA GLN A 82 -25.06 3.78 13.67
C GLN A 82 -24.84 5.15 13.07
N GLU A 83 -23.95 5.93 13.67
CA GLU A 83 -23.54 7.24 13.17
C GLU A 83 -22.57 7.04 12.01
N ILE A 84 -22.84 7.65 10.86
CA ILE A 84 -22.02 7.52 9.66
C ILE A 84 -21.35 8.85 9.37
N SER A 85 -20.03 8.86 9.38
CA SER A 85 -19.18 10.00 9.07
C SER A 85 -18.66 9.97 7.62
N GLY A 86 -18.11 11.08 7.17
CA GLY A 86 -17.42 11.14 5.87
C GLY A 86 -16.23 10.17 5.80
N LYS A 87 -15.52 9.97 6.92
CA LYS A 87 -14.45 8.97 7.05
C LYS A 87 -14.97 7.57 6.74
N ASP A 88 -16.08 7.17 7.34
CA ASP A 88 -16.61 5.80 7.20
C ASP A 88 -17.03 5.51 5.77
N ILE A 89 -17.63 6.48 5.08
CA ILE A 89 -17.99 6.36 3.66
C ILE A 89 -16.72 6.14 2.81
N ILE A 90 -15.66 6.90 3.06
CA ILE A 90 -14.39 6.76 2.33
C ILE A 90 -13.76 5.38 2.63
N MET A 91 -13.80 4.92 3.87
CA MET A 91 -13.24 3.63 4.27
C MET A 91 -14.02 2.47 3.66
N ILE A 92 -15.34 2.48 3.73
CA ILE A 92 -16.20 1.43 3.12
C ILE A 92 -16.04 1.44 1.60
N GLY A 93 -16.17 2.60 0.96
CA GLY A 93 -16.01 2.73 -0.48
C GLY A 93 -14.62 2.36 -0.98
N GLY A 94 -13.59 2.79 -0.25
CA GLY A 94 -12.19 2.43 -0.51
C GLY A 94 -11.93 0.94 -0.34
N GLY A 95 -12.44 0.34 0.73
CA GLY A 95 -12.31 -1.09 0.97
C GLY A 95 -12.98 -1.94 -0.10
N LEU A 96 -14.20 -1.57 -0.52
CA LEU A 96 -14.90 -2.22 -1.65
C LEU A 96 -14.12 -2.08 -2.95
N PHE A 97 -13.59 -0.89 -3.23
CA PHE A 97 -12.74 -0.65 -4.41
C PHE A 97 -11.50 -1.55 -4.39
N LEU A 98 -10.82 -1.67 -3.24
CA LEU A 98 -9.64 -2.53 -3.09
C LEU A 98 -9.95 -3.99 -3.34
N ILE A 99 -11.04 -4.52 -2.76
CA ILE A 99 -11.46 -5.91 -2.95
C ILE A 99 -11.79 -6.16 -4.42
N ALA A 100 -12.59 -5.29 -5.04
CA ALA A 100 -12.94 -5.42 -6.46
C ALA A 100 -11.70 -5.38 -7.36
N LYS A 101 -10.77 -4.45 -7.07
CA LYS A 101 -9.53 -4.30 -7.84
C LYS A 101 -8.62 -5.50 -7.68
N ALA A 102 -8.36 -5.95 -6.45
CA ALA A 102 -7.52 -7.11 -6.17
C ALA A 102 -8.09 -8.39 -6.79
N THR A 103 -9.40 -8.61 -6.67
CA THR A 103 -10.07 -9.75 -7.29
C THR A 103 -9.94 -9.72 -8.81
N HIS A 104 -10.13 -8.56 -9.43
CA HIS A 104 -9.92 -8.40 -10.88
C HIS A 104 -8.48 -8.70 -11.29
N GLU A 105 -7.48 -8.21 -10.54
CA GLU A 105 -6.05 -8.47 -10.81
C GLU A 105 -5.71 -9.96 -10.66
N ILE A 106 -6.27 -10.63 -9.65
CA ILE A 106 -6.12 -12.08 -9.45
C ILE A 106 -6.70 -12.83 -10.65
N HIS A 107 -7.93 -12.49 -11.05
CA HIS A 107 -8.57 -13.11 -12.21
C HIS A 107 -7.72 -12.97 -13.48
N MET A 108 -7.28 -11.75 -13.78
CA MET A 108 -6.43 -11.48 -14.94
C MET A 108 -5.07 -12.21 -14.87
N SER A 109 -4.54 -12.44 -13.67
CA SER A 109 -3.29 -13.17 -13.48
C SER A 109 -3.45 -14.68 -13.65
N LEU A 110 -4.65 -15.23 -13.44
CA LEU A 110 -4.97 -16.66 -13.54
C LEU A 110 -5.39 -17.07 -14.97
N VAL A 111 -6.20 -16.25 -15.64
CA VAL A 111 -6.74 -16.55 -16.99
C VAL A 111 -5.65 -16.57 -18.07
N GLY A 112 -4.48 -15.98 -17.78
CA GLY A 112 -3.35 -15.99 -18.72
C GLY A 112 -3.42 -14.95 -19.82
N THR A 113 -2.26 -14.71 -20.44
CA THR A 113 -2.07 -13.59 -21.39
C THR A 113 -2.53 -13.87 -22.83
N GLU A 114 -3.02 -15.06 -23.15
CA GLU A 114 -3.37 -15.40 -24.54
C GLU A 114 -4.64 -14.67 -25.04
N GLU A 115 -5.66 -14.53 -24.23
CA GLU A 115 -6.87 -13.76 -24.58
C GLU A 115 -6.68 -12.24 -24.52
N ILE A 116 -5.69 -11.76 -23.74
CA ILE A 116 -5.46 -10.33 -23.55
C ILE A 116 -4.71 -9.69 -24.73
N ARG A 117 -4.00 -10.47 -25.54
CA ARG A 117 -3.30 -9.95 -26.74
C ARG A 117 -4.25 -9.43 -27.81
N THR A 118 -5.50 -9.87 -27.81
CA THR A 118 -6.52 -9.44 -28.79
C THR A 118 -7.32 -8.21 -28.37
N VAL A 119 -7.30 -7.81 -27.07
CA VAL A 119 -8.06 -6.66 -26.54
C VAL A 119 -7.16 -5.66 -25.79
N GLY A 120 -5.85 -5.75 -25.92
CA GLY A 120 -4.89 -4.96 -25.17
C GLY A 120 -4.95 -3.45 -25.47
N LYS A 121 -5.93 -2.73 -24.94
CA LYS A 121 -5.79 -1.31 -24.69
C LYS A 121 -4.64 -1.13 -23.71
N VAL A 122 -3.48 -0.72 -24.20
CA VAL A 122 -2.37 -0.26 -23.36
C VAL A 122 -2.96 0.75 -22.36
N MET A 123 -2.94 0.42 -21.07
CA MET A 123 -3.48 1.34 -20.06
C MET A 123 -2.70 2.65 -20.14
N SER A 124 -3.43 3.76 -20.16
CA SER A 124 -2.80 5.09 -20.15
C SER A 124 -2.03 5.29 -18.83
N LEU A 125 -0.84 5.87 -18.92
CA LEU A 125 -0.04 6.24 -17.75
C LEU A 125 -0.87 7.08 -16.76
N SER A 126 -1.66 8.03 -17.28
CA SER A 126 -2.53 8.89 -16.44
C SER A 126 -3.57 8.08 -15.64
N LYS A 127 -4.14 7.03 -16.23
CA LYS A 127 -5.09 6.17 -15.52
C LYS A 127 -4.42 5.40 -14.38
N ILE A 128 -3.22 4.87 -14.61
CA ILE A 128 -2.45 4.17 -13.58
C ILE A 128 -2.07 5.12 -12.45
N LEU A 129 -1.60 6.32 -12.77
CA LEU A 129 -1.25 7.33 -11.76
C LEU A 129 -2.48 7.77 -10.95
N LEU A 130 -3.64 7.91 -11.58
CA LEU A 130 -4.89 8.19 -10.89
C LEU A 130 -5.29 7.06 -9.93
N GLU A 131 -5.19 5.80 -10.37
CA GLU A 131 -5.46 4.64 -9.52
C GLU A 131 -4.50 4.59 -8.33
N ILE A 132 -3.21 4.85 -8.53
CA ILE A 132 -2.20 4.92 -7.46
C ILE A 132 -2.56 6.01 -6.45
N SER A 133 -2.92 7.22 -6.93
CA SER A 133 -3.29 8.33 -6.05
C SER A 133 -4.54 8.03 -5.24
N LEU A 134 -5.56 7.46 -5.87
CA LEU A 134 -6.80 7.09 -5.18
C LEU A 134 -6.54 6.10 -4.07
N LEU A 135 -5.74 5.07 -4.34
CA LEU A 135 -5.38 4.07 -3.34
C LEU A 135 -4.55 4.65 -2.20
N ASP A 136 -3.57 5.50 -2.54
CA ASP A 136 -2.76 6.13 -1.51
C ASP A 136 -3.60 7.04 -0.61
N ILE A 137 -4.57 7.79 -1.14
CA ILE A 137 -5.51 8.58 -0.33
C ILE A 137 -6.29 7.67 0.63
N ILE A 138 -6.81 6.54 0.14
CA ILE A 138 -7.58 5.60 0.96
C ILE A 138 -6.73 5.06 2.12
N PHE A 139 -5.49 4.63 1.84
CA PHE A 139 -4.58 4.11 2.86
C PHE A 139 -4.05 5.19 3.81
N SER A 140 -3.85 6.41 3.29
CA SER A 140 -3.24 7.49 4.06
C SER A 140 -4.23 8.20 4.98
N LEU A 141 -5.52 8.18 4.66
CA LEU A 141 -6.53 8.90 5.45
C LEU A 141 -6.50 8.44 6.91
N ASP A 142 -6.51 7.13 7.14
CA ASP A 142 -6.49 6.57 8.47
C ASP A 142 -5.12 6.74 9.17
N SER A 143 -4.03 6.58 8.45
CA SER A 143 -2.67 6.79 8.99
C SER A 143 -2.43 8.25 9.36
N VAL A 144 -2.88 9.21 8.56
CA VAL A 144 -2.77 10.66 8.88
C VAL A 144 -3.61 11.01 10.10
N ILE A 145 -4.84 10.49 10.21
CA ILE A 145 -5.70 10.71 11.37
C ILE A 145 -5.06 10.14 12.65
N THR A 146 -4.46 8.95 12.56
CA THR A 146 -3.80 8.30 13.69
C THR A 146 -2.50 9.02 14.08
N ALA A 147 -1.70 9.42 13.10
CA ALA A 147 -0.43 10.08 13.32
C ALA A 147 -0.58 11.45 14.01
N VAL A 148 -1.66 12.18 13.71
CA VAL A 148 -1.98 13.46 14.40
C VAL A 148 -2.21 13.25 15.89
N GLY A 149 -2.75 12.10 16.29
CA GLY A 149 -2.88 11.74 17.72
C GLY A 149 -1.55 11.43 18.42
N LEU A 150 -0.52 11.07 17.64
CA LEU A 150 0.77 10.63 18.16
C LEU A 150 1.87 11.72 18.09
N ALA A 151 1.79 12.63 17.14
CA ALA A 151 2.83 13.63 16.90
C ALA A 151 2.40 15.02 17.38
N GLN A 152 3.21 15.61 18.27
CA GLN A 152 3.03 17.00 18.71
C GLN A 152 3.35 18.02 17.61
N TYR A 153 4.09 17.62 16.56
CA TYR A 153 4.57 18.54 15.51
C TYR A 153 4.29 17.98 14.11
N ILE A 154 3.47 18.68 13.35
CA ILE A 154 3.18 18.37 11.92
C ILE A 154 4.46 18.34 11.07
N SER A 155 5.46 19.14 11.42
CA SER A 155 6.76 19.16 10.74
C SER A 155 7.50 17.83 10.82
N ILE A 156 7.45 17.13 11.96
CA ILE A 156 8.07 15.82 12.14
C ILE A 156 7.39 14.79 11.25
N MET A 157 6.06 14.83 11.18
CA MET A 157 5.28 13.94 10.31
C MET A 157 5.62 14.17 8.83
N ALA A 158 5.68 15.44 8.39
CA ALA A 158 6.04 15.79 7.01
C ALA A 158 7.44 15.27 6.65
N ILE A 159 8.42 15.44 7.55
CA ILE A 159 9.78 14.94 7.35
C ILE A 159 9.80 13.40 7.31
N ALA A 160 9.06 12.72 8.19
CA ALA A 160 8.95 11.27 8.20
C ALA A 160 8.40 10.73 6.86
N ILE A 161 7.35 11.35 6.32
CA ILE A 161 6.78 11.02 5.00
C ILE A 161 7.82 11.19 3.90
N VAL A 162 8.54 12.30 3.87
CA VAL A 162 9.55 12.56 2.83
C VAL A 162 10.68 11.54 2.91
N ILE A 163 11.22 11.28 4.10
CA ILE A 163 12.30 10.31 4.30
C ILE A 163 11.85 8.91 3.90
N SER A 164 10.67 8.48 4.31
CA SER A 164 10.13 7.16 3.99
C SER A 164 9.98 6.97 2.48
N VAL A 165 9.46 7.97 1.76
CA VAL A 165 9.31 7.89 0.30
C VAL A 165 10.66 7.87 -0.41
N ILE A 166 11.64 8.62 0.05
CA ILE A 166 13.00 8.56 -0.49
C ILE A 166 13.56 7.12 -0.35
N ILE A 167 13.45 6.52 0.83
CA ILE A 167 13.87 5.13 1.07
C ILE A 167 13.08 4.17 0.16
N MET A 168 11.78 4.35 0.06
CA MET A 168 10.93 3.54 -0.82
C MET A 168 11.31 3.66 -2.29
N MET A 169 11.69 4.84 -2.79
CA MET A 169 12.15 5.01 -4.17
C MET A 169 13.40 4.19 -4.49
N PHE A 170 14.33 4.07 -3.55
CA PHE A 170 15.51 3.21 -3.71
C PHE A 170 15.15 1.72 -3.68
N ALA A 171 14.23 1.32 -2.81
CA ALA A 171 13.80 -0.07 -2.67
C ALA A 171 12.85 -0.54 -3.79
N ALA A 172 12.07 0.37 -4.36
CA ALA A 172 10.96 0.06 -5.25
C ALA A 172 11.36 -0.72 -6.52
N GLU A 173 12.54 -0.45 -7.08
CA GLU A 173 13.02 -1.18 -8.25
C GLU A 173 13.36 -2.64 -7.93
N SER A 174 14.05 -2.88 -6.82
CA SER A 174 14.43 -4.22 -6.37
C SER A 174 13.21 -5.04 -5.95
N ILE A 175 12.30 -4.43 -5.19
CA ILE A 175 11.04 -5.06 -4.79
C ILE A 175 10.20 -5.36 -6.04
N GLY A 176 10.12 -4.42 -6.97
CA GLY A 176 9.37 -4.59 -8.20
C GLY A 176 9.87 -5.76 -9.04
N LYS A 177 11.18 -5.86 -9.28
CA LYS A 177 11.78 -6.99 -10.00
C LYS A 177 11.53 -8.31 -9.28
N PHE A 178 11.60 -8.31 -7.95
CA PHE A 178 11.33 -9.50 -7.14
C PHE A 178 9.87 -9.97 -7.29
N VAL A 179 8.91 -9.07 -7.21
CA VAL A 179 7.48 -9.39 -7.39
C VAL A 179 7.19 -9.87 -8.82
N ASP A 180 7.77 -9.22 -9.83
CA ASP A 180 7.59 -9.58 -11.24
C ASP A 180 8.18 -10.98 -11.56
N THR A 181 9.24 -11.39 -10.86
CA THR A 181 9.88 -12.71 -11.06
C THR A 181 9.27 -13.84 -10.23
N HIS A 182 8.40 -13.50 -9.25
CA HIS A 182 7.78 -14.48 -8.34
C HIS A 182 6.24 -14.36 -8.35
N PRO A 183 5.54 -15.08 -9.26
CA PRO A 183 4.08 -14.99 -9.38
C PRO A 183 3.34 -15.30 -8.07
N THR A 184 3.87 -16.21 -7.25
CA THR A 184 3.28 -16.55 -5.94
C THR A 184 3.30 -15.38 -4.97
N ILE A 185 4.39 -14.60 -4.96
CA ILE A 185 4.50 -13.36 -4.17
C ILE A 185 3.49 -12.32 -4.67
N LYS A 186 3.31 -12.21 -5.99
CA LYS A 186 2.28 -11.33 -6.57
C LYS A 186 0.88 -11.71 -6.10
N MET A 187 0.55 -13.00 -6.15
CA MET A 187 -0.76 -13.51 -5.68
C MET A 187 -0.95 -13.27 -4.19
N LEU A 188 0.10 -13.49 -3.40
CA LEU A 188 0.09 -13.23 -1.96
C LEU A 188 -0.19 -11.76 -1.66
N ALA A 189 0.48 -10.85 -2.37
CA ALA A 189 0.26 -9.40 -2.22
C ALA A 189 -1.16 -8.98 -2.58
N LEU A 190 -1.75 -9.54 -3.64
CA LEU A 190 -3.14 -9.28 -4.02
C LEU A 190 -4.12 -9.82 -2.97
N SER A 191 -3.82 -10.96 -2.34
CA SER A 191 -4.61 -11.51 -1.24
C SER A 191 -4.56 -10.60 -0.01
N PHE A 192 -3.40 -10.01 0.29
CA PHE A 192 -3.29 -9.00 1.35
C PHE A 192 -4.10 -7.75 1.06
N LEU A 193 -4.15 -7.33 -0.20
CA LEU A 193 -4.97 -6.19 -0.60
C LEU A 193 -6.47 -6.43 -0.33
N ILE A 194 -6.95 -7.67 -0.57
CA ILE A 194 -8.33 -8.07 -0.20
C ILE A 194 -8.52 -7.99 1.32
N MET A 195 -7.55 -8.53 2.09
CA MET A 195 -7.60 -8.50 3.56
C MET A 195 -7.64 -7.07 4.09
N VAL A 196 -6.80 -6.18 3.57
CA VAL A 196 -6.79 -4.75 3.95
C VAL A 196 -8.10 -4.07 3.54
N GLY A 197 -8.62 -4.36 2.34
CA GLY A 197 -9.91 -3.85 1.90
C GLY A 197 -11.06 -4.27 2.84
N PHE A 198 -11.06 -5.52 3.28
CA PHE A 198 -12.02 -6.00 4.27
C PHE A 198 -11.87 -5.29 5.63
N THR A 199 -10.64 -5.07 6.07
CA THR A 199 -10.36 -4.33 7.32
C THR A 199 -10.86 -2.89 7.25
N LEU A 200 -10.66 -2.21 6.11
CA LEU A 200 -11.17 -0.85 5.92
C LEU A 200 -12.70 -0.80 5.98
N ILE A 201 -13.39 -1.80 5.41
CA ILE A 201 -14.84 -1.91 5.52
C ILE A 201 -15.25 -2.11 6.97
N ALA A 202 -14.58 -3.00 7.70
CA ALA A 202 -14.87 -3.24 9.12
C ALA A 202 -14.68 -1.96 9.96
N GLU A 203 -13.58 -1.24 9.75
CA GLU A 203 -13.32 0.05 10.42
C GLU A 203 -14.35 1.13 10.04
N GLY A 204 -14.87 1.12 8.80
CA GLY A 204 -15.96 2.00 8.39
C GLY A 204 -17.31 1.66 9.01
N PHE A 205 -17.43 0.50 9.65
CA PHE A 205 -18.56 0.10 10.51
C PHE A 205 -18.19 0.14 12.01
N ASP A 206 -17.20 0.93 12.39
CA ASP A 206 -16.69 1.08 13.78
C ASP A 206 -16.18 -0.22 14.42
N VAL A 207 -15.90 -1.25 13.62
CA VAL A 207 -15.26 -2.47 14.09
C VAL A 207 -13.74 -2.29 14.00
N HIS A 208 -13.12 -1.97 15.13
CA HIS A 208 -11.68 -1.74 15.18
C HIS A 208 -10.90 -3.04 15.06
N VAL A 209 -10.11 -3.16 13.99
CA VAL A 209 -9.19 -4.27 13.76
C VAL A 209 -7.76 -3.82 14.04
N PRO A 210 -7.09 -4.32 15.10
CA PRO A 210 -5.73 -3.94 15.39
C PRO A 210 -4.78 -4.30 14.23
N LYS A 211 -4.15 -3.30 13.63
CA LYS A 211 -3.26 -3.45 12.45
C LYS A 211 -2.11 -4.44 12.67
N GLY A 212 -1.71 -4.63 13.94
CA GLY A 212 -0.68 -5.61 14.29
C GLY A 212 -0.99 -7.04 13.83
N TYR A 213 -2.26 -7.47 13.84
CA TYR A 213 -2.65 -8.79 13.33
C TYR A 213 -2.46 -8.91 11.83
N ILE A 214 -2.75 -7.84 11.09
CA ILE A 214 -2.57 -7.80 9.63
C ILE A 214 -1.09 -7.89 9.29
N TYR A 215 -0.25 -7.07 9.93
CA TYR A 215 1.19 -7.08 9.71
C TYR A 215 1.84 -8.41 10.10
N PHE A 216 1.38 -9.02 11.20
CA PHE A 216 1.85 -10.34 11.58
C PHE A 216 1.47 -11.39 10.53
N ALA A 217 0.22 -11.41 10.06
CA ALA A 217 -0.24 -12.34 9.03
C ALA A 217 0.55 -12.18 7.73
N MET A 218 0.81 -10.93 7.32
CA MET A 218 1.61 -10.62 6.13
C MET A 218 3.04 -11.12 6.28
N LEU A 219 3.71 -10.77 7.37
CA LEU A 219 5.10 -11.18 7.64
C LEU A 219 5.24 -12.69 7.70
N PHE A 220 4.31 -13.37 8.39
CA PHE A 220 4.27 -14.83 8.47
C PHE A 220 4.11 -15.47 7.09
N SER A 221 3.15 -15.00 6.29
CA SER A 221 2.87 -15.53 4.96
C SER A 221 4.04 -15.32 3.99
N VAL A 222 4.66 -14.13 4.01
CA VAL A 222 5.88 -13.86 3.23
C VAL A 222 7.02 -14.77 3.69
N GLY A 223 7.19 -14.96 5.01
CA GLY A 223 8.18 -15.88 5.57
C GLY A 223 8.00 -17.32 5.09
N VAL A 224 6.77 -17.83 5.12
CA VAL A 224 6.44 -19.16 4.60
C VAL A 224 6.74 -19.27 3.12
N GLU A 225 6.35 -18.26 2.31
CA GLU A 225 6.59 -18.29 0.87
C GLU A 225 8.10 -18.22 0.54
N MET A 226 8.87 -17.47 1.29
CA MET A 226 10.33 -17.44 1.15
C MET A 226 10.96 -18.83 1.43
N LEU A 227 10.44 -19.57 2.41
CA LEU A 227 10.85 -20.95 2.66
C LEU A 227 10.46 -21.88 1.51
N ASN A 228 9.23 -21.77 1.00
CA ASN A 228 8.78 -22.53 -0.16
C ASN A 228 9.67 -22.30 -1.39
N LEU A 229 10.00 -21.05 -1.69
CA LEU A 229 10.90 -20.71 -2.80
C LEU A 229 12.28 -21.34 -2.63
N ARG A 230 12.83 -21.37 -1.40
CA ARG A 230 14.11 -22.05 -1.10
C ARG A 230 14.03 -23.56 -1.31
N VAL A 231 12.96 -24.19 -0.85
CA VAL A 231 12.74 -25.63 -1.01
C VAL A 231 12.62 -26.02 -2.48
N ARG A 232 11.80 -25.30 -3.26
CA ARG A 232 11.63 -25.52 -4.71
C ARG A 232 12.95 -25.38 -5.47
N LYS A 233 13.77 -24.39 -5.13
CA LYS A 233 15.09 -24.18 -5.73
C LYS A 233 16.04 -25.35 -5.46
N LYS A 234 16.03 -25.91 -4.24
CA LYS A 234 16.80 -27.12 -3.89
C LYS A 234 16.34 -28.35 -4.65
N GLN A 235 15.02 -28.57 -4.76
CA GLN A 235 14.45 -29.70 -5.48
C GLN A 235 14.79 -29.65 -6.98
N ALA A 236 14.69 -28.48 -7.61
CA ALA A 236 15.09 -28.30 -9.01
C ALA A 236 16.58 -28.63 -9.24
N ALA A 237 17.46 -28.23 -8.33
CA ALA A 237 18.88 -28.55 -8.40
C ALA A 237 19.17 -30.06 -8.27
N LEU A 238 18.45 -30.75 -7.38
CA LEU A 238 18.58 -32.21 -7.19
C LEU A 238 18.10 -33.02 -8.41
N VAL A 239 17.06 -32.55 -9.09
CA VAL A 239 16.56 -33.21 -10.32
C VAL A 239 17.55 -33.06 -11.47
N LEU A 240 18.25 -31.93 -11.59
CA LEU A 240 19.29 -31.72 -12.60
C LEU A 240 20.50 -32.63 -12.37
N HIS A 241 20.94 -32.80 -11.12
CA HIS A 241 22.05 -33.71 -10.78
C HIS A 241 21.74 -35.20 -10.99
N LYS A 242 20.45 -35.56 -10.97
CA LYS A 242 20.03 -36.98 -11.17
C LYS A 242 19.86 -37.35 -12.65
N LYS A 243 19.89 -36.37 -13.56
CA LYS A 243 19.80 -36.56 -15.02
C LYS A 243 21.15 -36.51 -15.75
N MET A 244 22.24 -36.22 -15.04
CA MET A 244 23.63 -36.40 -15.46
C MET A 244 24.17 -37.73 -14.93
#